data_ace5318c1ca1b2ba19f373c54f7b99bf
#
_entry.id   ace5318c1ca1b2ba19f373c54f7b99bf
#
_cell.length_a   1.000
_cell.length_b   1.000
_cell.length_c   1.000
_cell.angle_alpha   90.00
_cell.angle_beta   90.00
_cell.angle_gamma   90.00
#
_symmetry.space_group_name_H-M   'P 1'
#
loop_
_entity.id
_entity.type
_entity.pdbx_description
1 polymer ?
#
loop_
_entity_poly.entity_id
_entity_poly.type
_entity_poly.pdbx_seq_one_letter_code
_entity_poly.pdbx_strand_id
1 'polypeptide(L)'
;MSDKLIIFDLDNTILNGDSGHSWIKFMIDSGQVHHDEYTKKNQYFYDQYYQGDLDYDAWDEFALSTFIDKTPEELKELLKEFLNSIIEPMINIYALRLLHEHSHDNDFMLLASATNSIIVQPIAERLGF
;
A
#
# COMPACT_ATOMS: atom_id res chain seq x y z
N MET A 1 -3.15 29.56 -10.51
CA MET A 1 -2.69 28.27 -11.03
C MET A 1 -1.25 28.04 -10.61
N SER A 2 -0.95 26.90 -10.04
CA SER A 2 0.44 26.58 -9.58
C SER A 2 1.17 25.76 -10.64
N ASP A 3 2.46 26.02 -10.82
CA ASP A 3 3.33 25.24 -11.70
C ASP A 3 4.18 24.25 -10.92
N LYS A 4 3.88 24.03 -9.63
CA LYS A 4 4.67 23.15 -8.77
C LYS A 4 4.33 21.69 -8.99
N LEU A 5 5.38 20.85 -9.00
CA LEU A 5 5.28 19.41 -8.91
C LEU A 5 5.62 19.01 -7.47
N ILE A 6 4.68 18.37 -6.81
CA ILE A 6 4.86 17.87 -5.45
C ILE A 6 4.85 16.35 -5.48
N ILE A 7 5.92 15.74 -5.00
CA ILE A 7 6.07 14.28 -4.96
C ILE A 7 5.92 13.82 -3.51
N PHE A 8 5.00 12.87 -3.30
CA PHE A 8 4.78 12.23 -2.01
C PHE A 8 5.23 10.79 -2.05
N ASP A 9 5.91 10.35 -1.01
CA ASP A 9 6.14 8.94 -0.71
C ASP A 9 4.96 8.40 0.08
N LEU A 10 4.60 7.13 -0.13
CA LEU A 10 3.44 6.52 0.52
C LEU A 10 3.80 5.84 1.83
N ASP A 11 4.59 4.75 1.74
CA ASP A 11 4.89 3.90 2.88
C ASP A 11 5.78 4.61 3.89
N ASN A 12 5.39 4.58 5.17
CA ASN A 12 6.07 5.25 6.27
C ASN A 12 6.20 6.79 6.10
N THR A 13 5.40 7.38 5.22
CA THR A 13 5.33 8.84 5.01
C THR A 13 3.89 9.33 5.09
N ILE A 14 3.07 9.10 4.05
CA ILE A 14 1.62 9.35 4.13
C ILE A 14 0.98 8.34 5.07
N LEU A 15 1.41 7.09 5.01
CA LEU A 15 0.97 6.03 5.90
C LEU A 15 1.94 5.87 7.07
N ASN A 16 1.41 5.63 8.26
CA ASN A 16 2.19 5.23 9.42
C ASN A 16 2.43 3.71 9.38
N GLY A 17 3.05 3.24 8.32
CA GLY A 17 3.33 1.83 8.09
C GLY A 17 3.56 1.52 6.63
N ASP A 18 3.70 0.24 6.32
CA ASP A 18 3.99 -0.28 4.98
C ASP A 18 2.75 -0.92 4.38
N SER A 19 2.30 -0.44 3.22
CA SER A 19 1.09 -0.91 2.57
C SER A 19 1.19 -2.35 2.07
N GLY A 20 2.34 -2.74 1.51
CA GLY A 20 2.55 -4.09 0.99
C GLY A 20 2.57 -5.14 2.09
N HIS A 21 3.34 -4.90 3.14
CA HIS A 21 3.40 -5.79 4.31
C HIS A 21 2.02 -5.91 4.98
N SER A 22 1.32 -4.80 5.09
CA SER A 22 -0.03 -4.76 5.69
C SER A 22 -1.06 -5.50 4.86
N TRP A 23 -0.96 -5.46 3.51
CA TRP A 23 -1.83 -6.23 2.63
C TRP A 23 -1.67 -7.73 2.86
N ILE A 24 -0.42 -8.21 2.92
CA ILE A 24 -0.15 -9.63 3.18
C ILE A 24 -0.74 -10.03 4.54
N LYS A 25 -0.51 -9.23 5.57
CA LYS A 25 -1.08 -9.47 6.90
C LYS A 25 -2.61 -9.53 6.87
N PHE A 26 -3.25 -8.61 6.15
CA PHE A 26 -4.69 -8.60 5.95
C PHE A 26 -5.19 -9.89 5.29
N MET A 27 -4.50 -10.36 4.25
CA MET A 27 -4.85 -11.60 3.56
C MET A 27 -4.68 -12.84 4.47
N ILE A 28 -3.66 -12.82 5.32
CA ILE A 28 -3.46 -13.88 6.32
C ILE A 28 -4.60 -13.86 7.34
N ASP A 29 -4.86 -12.72 7.93
CA ASP A 29 -5.85 -12.57 9.01
C ASP A 29 -7.29 -12.83 8.54
N SER A 30 -7.58 -12.57 7.27
CA SER A 30 -8.88 -12.84 6.67
C SER A 30 -9.02 -14.26 6.10
N GLY A 31 -8.00 -15.10 6.28
CA GLY A 31 -8.05 -16.50 5.85
C GLY A 31 -7.92 -16.72 4.35
N GLN A 32 -7.42 -15.74 3.61
CA GLN A 32 -7.34 -15.80 2.14
C GLN A 32 -6.11 -16.55 1.63
N VAL A 33 -5.11 -16.76 2.48
CA VAL A 33 -3.86 -17.44 2.14
C VAL A 33 -3.45 -18.36 3.30
N HIS A 34 -2.50 -19.27 3.04
CA HIS A 34 -2.01 -20.20 4.04
C HIS A 34 -1.31 -19.45 5.19
N HIS A 35 -1.84 -19.58 6.40
CA HIS A 35 -1.42 -18.80 7.56
C HIS A 35 0.08 -18.89 7.85
N ASP A 36 0.59 -20.10 8.06
CA ASP A 36 1.98 -20.28 8.52
C ASP A 36 3.00 -19.93 7.44
N GLU A 37 2.75 -20.35 6.21
CA GLU A 37 3.65 -20.08 5.08
C GLU A 37 3.75 -18.58 4.81
N TYR A 38 2.62 -17.89 4.72
CA TYR A 38 2.61 -16.46 4.39
C TYR A 38 3.09 -15.59 5.54
N THR A 39 2.82 -16.00 6.78
CA THR A 39 3.35 -15.31 7.97
C THR A 39 4.88 -15.32 7.97
N LYS A 40 5.49 -16.47 7.71
CA LYS A 40 6.95 -16.60 7.66
C LYS A 40 7.55 -15.81 6.52
N LYS A 41 6.99 -15.91 5.33
CA LYS A 41 7.49 -15.18 4.16
C LYS A 41 7.32 -13.67 4.32
N ASN A 42 6.19 -13.22 4.86
CA ASN A 42 5.95 -11.81 5.10
C ASN A 42 6.99 -11.24 6.08
N GLN A 43 7.27 -11.95 7.16
CA GLN A 43 8.29 -11.54 8.12
C GLN A 43 9.68 -11.53 7.49
N TYR A 44 10.02 -12.55 6.68
CA TYR A 44 11.29 -12.62 5.97
C TYR A 44 11.51 -11.40 5.08
N PHE A 45 10.53 -11.02 4.25
CA PHE A 45 10.66 -9.88 3.36
C PHE A 45 10.68 -8.56 4.11
N TYR A 46 9.92 -8.44 5.19
CA TYR A 46 9.95 -7.27 6.05
C TYR A 46 11.35 -7.04 6.64
N ASP A 47 11.97 -8.10 7.16
CA ASP A 47 13.31 -8.04 7.72
C ASP A 47 14.35 -7.68 6.64
N GLN A 48 14.24 -8.28 5.46
CA GLN A 48 15.12 -7.97 4.32
C GLN A 48 15.01 -6.49 3.91
N TYR A 49 13.81 -5.96 3.89
CA TYR A 49 13.57 -4.54 3.56
C TYR A 49 14.31 -3.63 4.54
N TYR A 50 14.18 -3.87 5.84
CA TYR A 50 14.82 -3.04 6.86
C TYR A 50 16.34 -3.22 6.93
N GLN A 51 16.85 -4.34 6.46
CA GLN A 51 18.29 -4.57 6.34
C GLN A 51 18.89 -3.98 5.06
N GLY A 52 18.08 -3.52 4.15
CA GLY A 52 18.52 -3.01 2.86
C GLY A 52 18.85 -4.09 1.83
N ASP A 53 18.46 -5.33 2.07
CA ASP A 53 18.80 -6.50 1.25
C ASP A 53 17.59 -7.08 0.50
N LEU A 54 16.49 -6.33 0.37
CA LEU A 54 15.28 -6.83 -0.25
C LEU A 54 15.48 -7.17 -1.73
N ASP A 55 15.17 -8.42 -2.09
CA ASP A 55 15.00 -8.83 -3.47
C ASP A 55 13.61 -8.40 -3.94
N TYR A 56 13.53 -7.31 -4.70
CA TYR A 56 12.26 -6.73 -5.14
C TYR A 56 11.48 -7.65 -6.08
N ASP A 57 12.16 -8.40 -6.93
CA ASP A 57 11.49 -9.36 -7.83
C ASP A 57 10.83 -10.49 -7.05
N ALA A 58 11.52 -11.03 -6.06
CA ALA A 58 10.98 -12.05 -5.19
C ALA A 58 9.81 -11.54 -4.35
N TRP A 59 9.91 -10.32 -3.85
CA TRP A 59 8.82 -9.66 -3.12
C TRP A 59 7.58 -9.47 -4.00
N ASP A 60 7.76 -8.97 -5.22
CA ASP A 60 6.67 -8.75 -6.16
C ASP A 60 5.97 -10.06 -6.50
N GLU A 61 6.73 -11.12 -6.75
CA GLU A 61 6.19 -12.46 -7.02
C GLU A 61 5.37 -12.97 -5.82
N PHE A 62 5.88 -12.79 -4.62
CA PHE A 62 5.18 -13.16 -3.40
C PHE A 62 3.87 -12.37 -3.24
N ALA A 63 3.92 -11.05 -3.40
CA ALA A 63 2.74 -10.19 -3.30
C ALA A 63 1.69 -10.55 -4.36
N LEU A 64 2.11 -10.78 -5.61
CA LEU A 64 1.23 -11.18 -6.71
C LEU A 64 0.56 -12.54 -6.46
N SER A 65 1.21 -13.44 -5.72
CA SER A 65 0.64 -14.74 -5.39
C SER A 65 -0.69 -14.65 -4.63
N THR A 66 -0.94 -13.53 -3.94
CA THR A 66 -2.18 -13.32 -3.20
C THR A 66 -3.36 -12.99 -4.09
N PHE A 67 -3.15 -12.67 -5.36
CA PHE A 67 -4.20 -12.29 -6.30
C PHE A 67 -4.62 -13.42 -7.26
N ILE A 68 -3.76 -14.43 -7.45
CA ILE A 68 -3.82 -15.39 -8.58
C ILE A 68 -5.14 -16.15 -8.64
N ASP A 69 -5.68 -16.58 -7.50
CA ASP A 69 -6.88 -17.40 -7.43
C ASP A 69 -8.15 -16.61 -7.07
N LYS A 70 -8.11 -15.30 -7.22
CA LYS A 70 -9.23 -14.41 -6.93
C LYS A 70 -9.90 -13.94 -8.22
N THR A 71 -11.23 -13.86 -8.20
CA THR A 71 -11.95 -13.16 -9.27
C THR A 71 -11.78 -11.66 -9.13
N PRO A 72 -11.97 -10.87 -10.21
CA PRO A 72 -11.94 -9.41 -10.11
C PRO A 72 -12.90 -8.85 -9.06
N GLU A 73 -14.08 -9.44 -8.92
CA GLU A 73 -15.09 -9.03 -7.93
C GLU A 73 -14.64 -9.31 -6.51
N GLU A 74 -14.10 -10.52 -6.26
CA GLU A 74 -13.54 -10.88 -4.95
C GLU A 74 -12.40 -9.94 -4.56
N LEU A 75 -11.49 -9.68 -5.49
CA LEU A 75 -10.35 -8.79 -5.26
C LEU A 75 -10.80 -7.36 -4.95
N LYS A 76 -11.80 -6.87 -5.67
CA LYS A 76 -12.36 -5.53 -5.46
C LYS A 76 -12.94 -5.39 -4.05
N GLU A 77 -13.69 -6.39 -3.58
CA GLU A 77 -14.25 -6.40 -2.23
C GLU A 77 -13.18 -6.47 -1.16
N LEU A 78 -12.15 -7.31 -1.36
CA LEU A 78 -11.02 -7.42 -0.43
C LEU A 78 -10.23 -6.12 -0.35
N LEU A 79 -9.97 -5.46 -1.47
CA LEU A 79 -9.28 -4.16 -1.50
C LEU A 79 -10.09 -3.08 -0.81
N LYS A 80 -11.40 -3.06 -1.00
CA LYS A 80 -12.30 -2.12 -0.32
C LYS A 80 -12.26 -2.32 1.20
N GLU A 81 -12.33 -3.54 1.66
CA GLU A 81 -12.25 -3.87 3.08
C GLU A 81 -10.88 -3.49 3.64
N PHE A 82 -9.81 -3.78 2.92
CA PHE A 82 -8.45 -3.41 3.27
C PHE A 82 -8.31 -1.89 3.43
N LEU A 83 -8.81 -1.12 2.48
CA LEU A 83 -8.79 0.34 2.55
C LEU A 83 -9.51 0.86 3.80
N ASN A 84 -10.72 0.35 4.05
CA ASN A 84 -11.55 0.84 5.13
C ASN A 84 -11.01 0.46 6.52
N SER A 85 -10.51 -0.76 6.69
CA SER A 85 -10.16 -1.29 8.01
C SER A 85 -8.67 -1.19 8.33
N ILE A 86 -7.78 -1.17 7.33
CA ILE A 86 -6.34 -1.17 7.54
C ILE A 86 -5.70 0.15 7.12
N ILE A 87 -5.96 0.62 5.91
CA ILE A 87 -5.30 1.81 5.37
C ILE A 87 -5.81 3.09 6.02
N GLU A 88 -7.12 3.27 6.13
CA GLU A 88 -7.69 4.50 6.73
C GLU A 88 -7.09 4.82 8.11
N PRO A 89 -7.03 3.87 9.06
CA PRO A 89 -6.42 4.15 10.36
C PRO A 89 -4.91 4.43 10.30
N MET A 90 -4.24 4.06 9.22
CA MET A 90 -2.80 4.26 9.03
C MET A 90 -2.46 5.63 8.46
N ILE A 91 -3.41 6.38 7.94
CA ILE A 91 -3.13 7.67 7.30
C ILE A 91 -2.64 8.67 8.34
N ASN A 92 -1.47 9.25 8.06
CA ASN A 92 -0.89 10.30 8.91
C ASN A 92 -1.68 11.60 8.73
N ILE A 93 -2.21 12.13 9.81
CA ILE A 93 -3.06 13.31 9.77
C ILE A 93 -2.33 14.57 9.25
N TYR A 94 -1.04 14.69 9.55
CA TYR A 94 -0.25 15.82 9.08
C TYR A 94 0.01 15.73 7.57
N ALA A 95 0.25 14.52 7.08
CA ALA A 95 0.39 14.28 5.65
C ALA A 95 -0.93 14.54 4.90
N LEU A 96 -2.04 14.12 5.48
CA LEU A 96 -3.37 14.38 4.90
C LEU A 96 -3.65 15.87 4.78
N ARG A 97 -3.29 16.65 5.79
CA ARG A 97 -3.42 18.11 5.76
C ARG A 97 -2.58 18.71 4.65
N LEU A 98 -1.34 18.26 4.50
CA LEU A 98 -0.43 18.75 3.44
C LEU A 98 -0.95 18.42 2.05
N LEU A 99 -1.48 17.20 1.85
CA LEU A 99 -2.15 16.79 0.61
C LEU A 99 -3.31 17.74 0.27
N HIS A 100 -4.11 18.05 1.28
CA HIS A 100 -5.26 18.93 1.11
C HIS A 100 -4.84 20.36 0.71
N GLU A 101 -3.81 20.88 1.32
CA GLU A 101 -3.26 22.21 0.99
C GLU A 101 -2.77 22.26 -0.47
N HIS A 102 -1.99 21.28 -0.92
CA HIS A 102 -1.50 21.24 -2.29
C HIS A 102 -2.62 21.01 -3.30
N SER A 103 -3.62 20.21 -2.96
CA SER A 103 -4.81 20.03 -3.79
C SER A 103 -5.58 21.34 -3.96
N HIS A 104 -5.69 22.11 -2.87
CA HIS A 104 -6.36 23.42 -2.90
C HIS A 104 -5.61 24.43 -3.79
N ASP A 105 -4.28 24.37 -3.79
CA ASP A 105 -3.43 25.26 -4.59
C ASP A 105 -3.33 24.82 -6.05
N ASN A 106 -3.98 23.73 -6.45
CA ASN A 106 -3.89 23.13 -7.78
C ASN A 106 -2.48 22.74 -8.18
N ASP A 107 -1.64 22.35 -7.23
CA ASP A 107 -0.32 21.79 -7.51
C ASP A 107 -0.48 20.43 -8.18
N PHE A 108 0.47 20.08 -9.06
CA PHE A 108 0.52 18.76 -9.64
C PHE A 108 1.12 17.79 -8.60
N MET A 109 0.30 16.87 -8.11
CA MET A 109 0.70 15.91 -7.08
C MET A 109 1.00 14.55 -7.68
N LEU A 110 2.12 13.96 -7.29
CA LEU A 110 2.55 12.64 -7.72
C LEU A 110 2.83 11.77 -6.49
N LEU A 111 2.30 10.55 -6.50
CA LEU A 111 2.57 9.55 -5.47
C LEU A 111 3.65 8.59 -5.97
N ALA A 112 4.73 8.45 -5.21
CA ALA A 112 5.80 7.49 -5.49
C ALA A 112 5.76 6.37 -4.46
N SER A 113 5.79 5.13 -4.92
CA SER A 113 5.83 3.95 -4.05
C SER A 113 6.50 2.78 -4.76
N ALA A 114 7.25 1.98 -4.01
CA ALA A 114 7.81 0.72 -4.48
C ALA A 114 6.83 -0.45 -4.32
N THR A 115 5.67 -0.22 -3.70
CA THR A 115 4.64 -1.24 -3.52
C THR A 115 3.91 -1.49 -4.84
N ASN A 116 3.39 -2.71 -5.01
CA ASN A 116 2.67 -3.14 -6.20
C ASN A 116 1.49 -2.20 -6.52
N SER A 117 1.33 -1.86 -7.81
CA SER A 117 0.30 -0.92 -8.26
C SER A 117 -1.13 -1.39 -7.98
N ILE A 118 -1.39 -2.70 -7.94
CA ILE A 118 -2.71 -3.24 -7.61
C ILE A 118 -3.13 -2.80 -6.20
N ILE A 119 -2.17 -2.73 -5.28
CA ILE A 119 -2.39 -2.28 -3.90
C ILE A 119 -2.39 -0.75 -3.82
N VAL A 120 -1.44 -0.10 -4.47
CA VAL A 120 -1.21 1.34 -4.37
C VAL A 120 -2.30 2.15 -5.06
N GLN A 121 -2.78 1.72 -6.23
CA GLN A 121 -3.73 2.50 -7.02
C GLN A 121 -5.03 2.81 -6.27
N PRO A 122 -5.69 1.85 -5.60
CA PRO A 122 -6.87 2.17 -4.80
C PRO A 122 -6.59 3.14 -3.66
N ILE A 123 -5.41 3.04 -3.05
CA ILE A 123 -4.99 3.96 -1.99
C ILE A 123 -4.81 5.37 -2.56
N ALA A 124 -4.13 5.48 -3.69
CA ALA A 124 -3.90 6.75 -4.37
C ALA A 124 -5.23 7.44 -4.73
N GLU A 125 -6.16 6.70 -5.28
CA GLU A 125 -7.49 7.20 -5.62
C GLU A 125 -8.23 7.73 -4.36
N ARG A 126 -8.16 6.99 -3.26
CA ARG A 126 -8.76 7.38 -1.97
C ARG A 126 -8.14 8.69 -1.45
N LEU A 127 -6.85 8.92 -1.68
CA LEU A 127 -6.12 10.11 -1.24
C LEU A 127 -6.27 11.30 -2.19
N GLY A 128 -6.89 11.13 -3.35
CA GLY A 128 -7.12 12.20 -4.32
C GLY A 128 -6.02 12.41 -5.35
N PHE A 129 -5.16 11.40 -5.54
CA PHE A 129 -4.16 11.44 -6.59
C PHE A 129 -4.74 11.12 -7.95
#